data_4ae0a38db831b6061ac0efac473f65ff
#
_entry.id   4ae0a38db831b6061ac0efac473f65ff
#
_cell.length_a   1.000
_cell.length_b   1.000
_cell.length_c   1.000
_cell.angle_alpha   90.00
_cell.angle_beta   90.00
_cell.angle_gamma   90.00
#
_symmetry.space_group_name_H-M   'P 1'
#
loop_
_entity.id
_entity.type
_entity.pdbx_description
1 polymer ?
#
loop_
_entity_poly.entity_id
_entity_poly.type
_entity_poly.pdbx_seq_one_letter_code
_entity_poly.pdbx_strand_id
1 'polypeptide(L)'
;MFGTTGALLGYEIRFRETETRENGFVESFLSGTFDLVRNRMPAFVSCTRAQLIEDAFQIAEPGSTIVMLPPDLEADEAVTEAVARYRAHGGLLALDDVGEIAGPSEALVSYVTWVRIDIRSENAVTIGKICDRITQGFGKLAPKLIATQIDELSQYEVVLGLGFDAFQGTFFSRPEPLPSANMPQSTVAAMRLMGMARDQKVNDRQLEDVISTDPVLTFQLLRLVNSAAIGMRGVSSIGQALRLIGRTAFLRWLAVAVAAARRSSNGVDQELVRQAVERGRLLEQLVGGPRDGGTLFLVGLFSLLDAVFRMPLPEILSRVVLSDEANQALLDRTGPYADAINFAESYELGLFENAGEIAKEMGIDPAKVGDFYTNAISWTAEALGAALDAQTPAPASAGRR
;
A
#
# COMPACT_ATOMS: atom_id res chain seq x y z
N MET A 1 -5.22 3.11 6.51
CA MET A 1 -5.93 4.10 7.34
C MET A 1 -4.94 5.13 7.85
N PHE A 2 -5.31 6.39 7.78
CA PHE A 2 -4.46 7.52 8.12
C PHE A 2 -5.11 8.39 9.19
N GLY A 3 -4.33 8.90 10.13
CA GLY A 3 -4.78 9.90 11.08
C GLY A 3 -4.85 11.31 10.47
N THR A 4 -5.36 12.27 11.24
CA THR A 4 -5.52 13.68 10.82
C THR A 4 -4.23 14.37 10.40
N THR A 5 -3.08 13.88 10.85
CA THR A 5 -1.75 14.37 10.46
C THR A 5 -1.16 13.68 9.24
N GLY A 6 -1.91 12.76 8.61
CA GLY A 6 -1.43 11.90 7.53
C GLY A 6 -0.53 10.75 7.98
N ALA A 7 -0.40 10.50 9.29
CA ALA A 7 0.33 9.35 9.81
C ALA A 7 -0.44 8.05 9.52
N LEU A 8 0.25 7.03 9.04
CA LEU A 8 -0.33 5.70 8.86
C LEU A 8 -0.65 5.09 10.23
N LEU A 9 -1.89 4.69 10.46
CA LEU A 9 -2.37 4.09 11.70
C LEU A 9 -2.50 2.57 11.64
N GLY A 10 -2.72 2.02 10.47
CA GLY A 10 -2.87 0.59 10.27
C GLY A 10 -3.45 0.23 8.92
N TYR A 11 -3.56 -1.06 8.66
CA TYR A 11 -4.12 -1.61 7.43
C TYR A 11 -5.43 -2.35 7.72
N GLU A 12 -6.38 -2.27 6.83
CA GLU A 12 -7.47 -3.24 6.78
C GLU A 12 -6.99 -4.44 5.96
N ILE A 13 -7.02 -5.63 6.56
CA ILE A 13 -6.69 -6.88 5.90
C ILE A 13 -7.98 -7.63 5.60
N ARG A 14 -8.27 -7.82 4.32
CA ARG A 14 -9.42 -8.57 3.83
C ARG A 14 -8.95 -9.94 3.36
N PHE A 15 -9.60 -10.96 3.88
CA PHE A 15 -9.37 -12.33 3.44
C PHE A 15 -10.29 -12.63 2.24
N ARG A 16 -9.72 -13.27 1.22
CA ARG A 16 -10.52 -13.73 0.10
C ARG A 16 -11.56 -14.75 0.57
N GLU A 17 -12.78 -14.62 0.08
CA GLU A 17 -13.81 -15.63 0.34
C GLU A 17 -13.40 -16.95 -0.35
N THR A 18 -13.16 -17.96 0.46
CA THR A 18 -13.06 -19.36 0.04
C THR A 18 -14.12 -20.13 0.81
N GLU A 19 -14.46 -21.34 0.38
CA GLU A 19 -15.41 -22.21 1.09
C GLU A 19 -15.04 -22.47 2.57
N THR A 20 -13.81 -22.13 2.96
CA THR A 20 -13.24 -22.28 4.31
C THR A 20 -12.94 -20.94 4.98
N ARG A 21 -13.82 -19.94 4.84
CA ARG A 21 -13.65 -18.57 5.34
C ARG A 21 -13.32 -18.46 6.84
N GLU A 22 -13.75 -19.46 7.62
CA GLU A 22 -13.60 -19.48 9.08
C GLU A 22 -12.14 -19.56 9.54
N ASN A 23 -11.23 -20.05 8.70
CA ASN A 23 -9.82 -20.27 9.06
C ASN A 23 -8.82 -19.31 8.43
N GLY A 24 -9.22 -18.44 7.51
CA GLY A 24 -8.29 -17.59 6.74
C GLY A 24 -7.37 -16.71 7.59
N PHE A 25 -7.89 -16.15 8.70
CA PHE A 25 -7.06 -15.39 9.66
C PHE A 25 -6.02 -16.29 10.35
N VAL A 26 -6.47 -17.40 10.92
CA VAL A 26 -5.61 -18.33 11.66
C VAL A 26 -4.52 -18.92 10.77
N GLU A 27 -4.87 -19.33 9.55
CA GLU A 27 -3.91 -19.86 8.57
C GLU A 27 -2.88 -18.80 8.16
N SER A 28 -3.31 -17.56 7.88
CA SER A 28 -2.40 -16.49 7.53
C SER A 28 -1.47 -16.10 8.67
N PHE A 29 -1.96 -16.17 9.91
CA PHE A 29 -1.16 -15.94 11.11
C PHE A 29 -0.12 -17.01 11.30
N LEU A 30 -0.50 -18.29 11.25
CA LEU A 30 0.41 -19.43 11.43
C LEU A 30 1.45 -19.52 10.32
N SER A 31 1.14 -19.12 9.10
CA SER A 31 2.11 -19.07 7.99
C SER A 31 3.05 -17.87 8.04
N GLY A 32 2.84 -16.91 8.93
CA GLY A 32 3.58 -15.65 8.98
C GLY A 32 3.18 -14.64 7.91
N THR A 33 2.24 -14.97 7.02
CA THR A 33 1.75 -14.07 5.96
C THR A 33 1.07 -12.83 6.56
N PHE A 34 0.33 -13.01 7.65
CA PHE A 34 -0.33 -11.91 8.35
C PHE A 34 0.65 -10.83 8.81
N ASP A 35 1.76 -11.21 9.44
CA ASP A 35 2.78 -10.27 9.91
C ASP A 35 3.51 -9.57 8.76
N LEU A 36 3.71 -10.27 7.66
CA LEU A 36 4.28 -9.69 6.45
C LEU A 36 3.37 -8.61 5.87
N VAL A 37 2.07 -8.90 5.70
CA VAL A 37 1.09 -8.00 5.08
C VAL A 37 0.86 -6.77 5.96
N ARG A 38 0.71 -6.93 7.28
CA ARG A 38 0.52 -5.79 8.18
C ARG A 38 1.76 -4.91 8.35
N ASN A 39 2.92 -5.36 7.91
CA ASN A 39 4.17 -4.58 7.94
C ASN A 39 4.44 -3.92 9.31
N ARG A 40 4.26 -4.68 10.39
CA ARG A 40 4.37 -4.24 11.80
C ARG A 40 3.38 -3.15 12.24
N MET A 41 2.45 -2.78 11.38
CA MET A 41 1.35 -1.86 11.73
C MET A 41 0.18 -2.63 12.33
N PRO A 42 -0.70 -2.00 13.11
CA PRO A 42 -1.95 -2.61 13.51
C PRO A 42 -2.80 -3.03 12.31
N ALA A 43 -3.40 -4.22 12.37
CA ALA A 43 -4.28 -4.73 11.33
C ALA A 43 -5.73 -4.73 11.79
N PHE A 44 -6.61 -4.12 10.99
CA PHE A 44 -8.05 -4.20 11.17
C PHE A 44 -8.57 -5.43 10.41
N VAL A 45 -9.24 -6.33 11.09
CA VAL A 45 -9.67 -7.63 10.56
C VAL A 45 -11.14 -7.84 10.88
N SER A 46 -11.96 -8.10 9.86
CA SER A 46 -13.36 -8.45 10.05
C SER A 46 -13.50 -9.79 10.74
N CYS A 47 -14.48 -9.93 11.61
CA CYS A 47 -14.81 -11.18 12.27
C CYS A 47 -16.23 -11.64 11.98
N THR A 48 -16.46 -12.95 12.08
CA THR A 48 -17.78 -13.52 12.21
C THR A 48 -18.14 -13.69 13.69
N ARG A 49 -19.44 -13.85 13.98
CA ARG A 49 -19.89 -14.16 15.34
C ARG A 49 -19.22 -15.44 15.89
N ALA A 50 -19.09 -16.47 15.06
CA ALA A 50 -18.45 -17.73 15.47
C ALA A 50 -16.99 -17.52 15.86
N GLN A 51 -16.20 -16.86 15.01
CA GLN A 51 -14.79 -16.56 15.29
C GLN A 51 -14.58 -15.76 16.58
N LEU A 52 -15.49 -14.82 16.88
CA LEU A 52 -15.43 -14.04 18.11
C LEU A 52 -15.67 -14.91 19.35
N ILE A 53 -16.71 -15.77 19.32
CA ILE A 53 -17.07 -16.65 20.44
C ILE A 53 -16.01 -17.75 20.67
N GLU A 54 -15.40 -18.25 19.61
CA GLU A 54 -14.36 -19.27 19.62
C GLU A 54 -12.96 -18.73 19.93
N ASP A 55 -12.86 -17.42 20.24
CA ASP A 55 -11.61 -16.77 20.62
C ASP A 55 -10.51 -16.86 19.55
N ALA A 56 -10.89 -16.92 18.26
CA ALA A 56 -9.97 -17.13 17.13
C ALA A 56 -8.85 -16.08 17.03
N PHE A 57 -9.06 -14.88 17.55
CA PHE A 57 -8.11 -13.77 17.48
C PHE A 57 -7.15 -13.68 18.67
N GLN A 58 -7.29 -14.55 19.68
CA GLN A 58 -6.39 -14.54 20.84
C GLN A 58 -4.97 -15.04 20.52
N ILE A 59 -4.75 -15.64 19.35
CA ILE A 59 -3.42 -16.05 18.88
C ILE A 59 -2.54 -14.85 18.51
N ALA A 60 -3.12 -13.68 18.24
CA ALA A 60 -2.39 -12.47 17.89
C ALA A 60 -1.93 -11.71 19.14
N GLU A 61 -0.78 -11.05 19.02
CA GLU A 61 -0.29 -10.17 20.10
C GLU A 61 -1.28 -9.04 20.39
N PRO A 62 -1.52 -8.69 21.66
CA PRO A 62 -2.38 -7.58 22.03
C PRO A 62 -1.99 -6.28 21.31
N GLY A 63 -2.98 -5.61 20.73
CA GLY A 63 -2.78 -4.36 19.98
C GLY A 63 -2.25 -4.51 18.56
N SER A 64 -1.82 -5.70 18.15
CA SER A 64 -1.40 -5.97 16.77
C SER A 64 -2.60 -6.13 15.82
N THR A 65 -3.72 -6.56 16.36
CA THR A 65 -4.97 -6.82 15.63
C THR A 65 -6.12 -6.07 16.27
N ILE A 66 -6.87 -5.35 15.44
CA ILE A 66 -8.11 -4.68 15.82
C ILE A 66 -9.24 -5.45 15.16
N VAL A 67 -10.00 -6.17 15.94
CA VAL A 67 -11.12 -7.00 15.43
C VAL A 67 -12.32 -6.11 15.17
N MET A 68 -12.81 -6.14 13.93
CA MET A 68 -13.95 -5.37 13.48
C MET A 68 -15.22 -6.20 13.66
N LEU A 69 -16.09 -5.72 14.54
CA LEU A 69 -17.40 -6.31 14.82
C LEU A 69 -18.39 -5.84 13.74
N PRO A 70 -19.11 -6.73 13.07
CA PRO A 70 -20.08 -6.35 12.05
C PRO A 70 -21.24 -5.53 12.66
N PRO A 71 -21.86 -4.61 11.88
CA PRO A 71 -22.87 -3.69 12.39
C PRO A 71 -24.18 -4.37 12.82
N ASP A 72 -24.45 -5.55 12.27
CA ASP A 72 -25.63 -6.38 12.55
C ASP A 72 -25.42 -7.41 13.67
N LEU A 73 -24.25 -7.38 14.33
CA LEU A 73 -23.93 -8.30 15.42
C LEU A 73 -24.83 -8.05 16.62
N GLU A 74 -25.68 -9.01 16.96
CA GLU A 74 -26.52 -8.95 18.15
C GLU A 74 -25.66 -9.07 19.42
N ALA A 75 -25.84 -8.11 20.34
CA ALA A 75 -25.15 -8.06 21.61
C ALA A 75 -25.82 -8.99 22.65
N ASP A 76 -25.96 -10.28 22.33
CA ASP A 76 -26.44 -11.28 23.28
C ASP A 76 -25.38 -11.60 24.36
N GLU A 77 -25.72 -12.46 25.30
CA GLU A 77 -24.85 -12.85 26.43
C GLU A 77 -23.53 -13.46 25.93
N ALA A 78 -23.57 -14.36 24.93
CA ALA A 78 -22.40 -15.02 24.40
C ALA A 78 -21.42 -14.04 23.71
N VAL A 79 -21.96 -13.10 22.92
CA VAL A 79 -21.17 -12.05 22.26
C VAL A 79 -20.58 -11.09 23.29
N THR A 80 -21.38 -10.66 24.27
CA THR A 80 -20.92 -9.72 25.31
C THR A 80 -19.82 -10.34 26.17
N GLU A 81 -19.92 -11.62 26.53
CA GLU A 81 -18.88 -12.35 27.23
C GLU A 81 -17.60 -12.49 26.40
N ALA A 82 -17.72 -12.85 25.10
CA ALA A 82 -16.58 -13.00 24.20
C ALA A 82 -15.83 -11.66 24.02
N VAL A 83 -16.58 -10.56 23.81
CA VAL A 83 -16.05 -9.20 23.73
C VAL A 83 -15.31 -8.83 25.02
N ALA A 84 -15.90 -9.09 26.18
CA ALA A 84 -15.29 -8.80 27.48
C ALA A 84 -14.01 -9.62 27.69
N ARG A 85 -14.02 -10.91 27.35
CA ARG A 85 -12.81 -11.77 27.40
C ARG A 85 -11.70 -11.24 26.50
N TYR A 86 -12.00 -10.94 25.24
CA TYR A 86 -11.02 -10.41 24.30
C TYR A 86 -10.39 -9.09 24.79
N ARG A 87 -11.22 -8.18 25.30
CA ARG A 87 -10.75 -6.93 25.93
C ARG A 87 -9.88 -7.15 27.16
N ALA A 88 -10.25 -8.10 28.02
CA ALA A 88 -9.47 -8.45 29.22
C ALA A 88 -8.07 -8.95 28.89
N HIS A 89 -7.87 -9.59 27.73
CA HIS A 89 -6.57 -10.01 27.22
C HIS A 89 -5.80 -8.88 26.50
N GLY A 90 -6.31 -7.62 26.54
CA GLY A 90 -5.67 -6.49 25.88
C GLY A 90 -6.01 -6.35 24.38
N GLY A 91 -6.97 -7.12 23.88
CA GLY A 91 -7.47 -7.03 22.51
C GLY A 91 -8.13 -5.69 22.22
N LEU A 92 -8.01 -5.22 21.00
CA LEU A 92 -8.64 -4.00 20.50
C LEU A 92 -9.80 -4.34 19.58
N LEU A 93 -10.90 -3.60 19.71
CA LEU A 93 -12.13 -3.80 18.94
C LEU A 93 -12.50 -2.53 18.18
N ALA A 94 -13.13 -2.70 17.03
CA ALA A 94 -13.81 -1.67 16.28
C ALA A 94 -15.25 -2.11 15.96
N LEU A 95 -16.20 -1.18 15.91
CA LEU A 95 -17.48 -1.42 15.22
C LEU A 95 -17.31 -1.04 13.75
N ASP A 96 -17.74 -1.91 12.88
CA ASP A 96 -17.65 -1.71 11.44
C ASP A 96 -18.95 -1.11 10.90
N ASP A 97 -18.78 -0.16 10.00
CA ASP A 97 -19.78 0.40 9.09
C ASP A 97 -21.11 0.80 9.74
N VAL A 98 -21.01 1.59 10.81
CA VAL A 98 -22.18 2.02 11.58
C VAL A 98 -22.93 3.12 10.84
N GLY A 99 -24.06 2.80 10.21
CA GLY A 99 -24.97 3.77 9.60
C GLY A 99 -25.86 4.50 10.63
N GLU A 100 -26.49 3.77 11.55
CA GLU A 100 -27.24 4.33 12.68
C GLU A 100 -26.82 3.65 13.98
N ILE A 101 -26.48 4.45 15.01
CA ILE A 101 -26.29 3.91 16.36
C ILE A 101 -27.69 3.82 17.04
N ALA A 102 -28.48 2.88 16.63
CA ALA A 102 -29.76 2.54 17.21
C ALA A 102 -30.09 1.06 16.97
N GLY A 103 -29.07 0.28 16.62
CA GLY A 103 -29.20 -1.12 16.24
C GLY A 103 -28.71 -2.08 17.33
N PRO A 104 -28.68 -3.38 17.00
CA PRO A 104 -28.25 -4.45 17.90
C PRO A 104 -26.86 -4.24 18.50
N SER A 105 -25.99 -3.51 17.81
CA SER A 105 -24.61 -3.24 18.21
C SER A 105 -24.41 -2.04 19.13
N GLU A 106 -25.46 -1.26 19.46
CA GLU A 106 -25.34 -0.07 20.35
C GLU A 106 -24.70 -0.43 21.70
N ALA A 107 -25.08 -1.57 22.26
CA ALA A 107 -24.56 -2.06 23.54
C ALA A 107 -23.04 -2.36 23.48
N LEU A 108 -22.48 -2.60 22.28
CA LEU A 108 -21.06 -2.91 22.08
C LEU A 108 -20.17 -1.68 21.99
N VAL A 109 -20.75 -0.47 21.81
CA VAL A 109 -19.98 0.78 21.67
C VAL A 109 -19.04 1.03 22.87
N SER A 110 -19.47 0.66 24.09
CA SER A 110 -18.66 0.81 25.29
C SER A 110 -17.41 -0.10 25.33
N TYR A 111 -17.37 -1.12 24.51
CA TYR A 111 -16.26 -2.08 24.45
C TYR A 111 -15.23 -1.78 23.34
N VAL A 112 -15.59 -0.92 22.38
CA VAL A 112 -14.74 -0.68 21.22
C VAL A 112 -13.83 0.52 21.40
N THR A 113 -12.68 0.48 20.72
CA THR A 113 -11.73 1.59 20.66
C THR A 113 -12.01 2.50 19.47
N TRP A 114 -12.60 1.92 18.41
CA TRP A 114 -12.86 2.59 17.15
C TRP A 114 -14.29 2.34 16.68
N VAL A 115 -14.88 3.32 16.04
CA VAL A 115 -16.13 3.18 15.26
C VAL A 115 -15.85 3.64 13.85
N ARG A 116 -16.16 2.79 12.88
CA ARG A 116 -16.00 3.05 11.44
C ARG A 116 -17.36 3.47 10.87
N ILE A 117 -17.35 4.52 10.06
CA ILE A 117 -18.55 5.07 9.44
C ILE A 117 -18.31 5.22 7.94
N ASP A 118 -19.08 4.52 7.10
CA ASP A 118 -19.07 4.71 5.64
C ASP A 118 -19.75 6.05 5.30
N ILE A 119 -18.95 6.97 4.76
CA ILE A 119 -19.45 8.31 4.42
C ILE A 119 -20.40 8.34 3.20
N ARG A 120 -20.51 7.25 2.47
CA ARG A 120 -21.43 7.11 1.32
C ARG A 120 -22.84 6.72 1.77
N SER A 121 -22.96 6.11 2.95
CA SER A 121 -24.24 5.59 3.45
C SER A 121 -25.23 6.70 3.78
N GLU A 122 -24.73 7.90 4.15
CA GLU A 122 -25.55 9.01 4.62
C GLU A 122 -25.02 10.38 4.16
N ASN A 123 -25.85 11.41 4.26
CA ASN A 123 -25.40 12.78 4.01
C ASN A 123 -24.59 13.34 5.19
N ALA A 124 -23.80 14.39 4.94
CA ALA A 124 -22.90 15.00 5.93
C ALA A 124 -23.61 15.45 7.23
N VAL A 125 -24.88 15.87 7.15
CA VAL A 125 -25.67 16.29 8.33
C VAL A 125 -26.00 15.10 9.21
N THR A 126 -26.39 13.97 8.61
CA THR A 126 -26.67 12.73 9.33
C THR A 126 -25.39 12.17 9.94
N ILE A 127 -24.31 12.12 9.18
CA ILE A 127 -22.98 11.70 9.66
C ILE A 127 -22.56 12.55 10.87
N GLY A 128 -22.70 13.87 10.79
CA GLY A 128 -22.39 14.77 11.91
C GLY A 128 -23.20 14.44 13.16
N LYS A 129 -24.51 14.15 13.02
CA LYS A 129 -25.35 13.73 14.15
C LYS A 129 -24.91 12.39 14.76
N ILE A 130 -24.46 11.44 13.94
CA ILE A 130 -23.92 10.16 14.42
C ILE A 130 -22.63 10.41 15.23
N CYS A 131 -21.71 11.22 14.71
CA CYS A 131 -20.48 11.61 15.40
C CYS A 131 -20.77 12.29 16.75
N ASP A 132 -21.68 13.26 16.77
CA ASP A 132 -22.10 13.97 17.98
C ASP A 132 -22.72 13.02 19.02
N ARG A 133 -23.59 12.11 18.59
CA ARG A 133 -24.22 11.13 19.47
C ARG A 133 -23.21 10.22 20.13
N ILE A 134 -22.21 9.70 19.37
CA ILE A 134 -21.13 8.87 19.91
C ILE A 134 -20.30 9.69 20.90
N THR A 135 -19.84 10.87 20.49
CA THR A 135 -18.94 11.69 21.28
C THR A 135 -19.59 12.19 22.57
N GLN A 136 -20.84 12.65 22.50
CA GLN A 136 -21.59 13.17 23.66
C GLN A 136 -22.10 12.06 24.57
N GLY A 137 -22.55 10.92 23.97
CA GLY A 137 -23.10 9.80 24.73
C GLY A 137 -22.07 9.10 25.62
N PHE A 138 -20.82 9.03 25.19
CA PHE A 138 -19.74 8.34 25.90
C PHE A 138 -18.68 9.29 26.51
N GLY A 139 -18.73 10.59 26.20
CA GLY A 139 -17.86 11.61 26.76
C GLY A 139 -16.37 11.27 26.63
N LYS A 140 -15.63 11.22 27.73
CA LYS A 140 -14.19 10.90 27.73
C LYS A 140 -13.88 9.45 27.37
N LEU A 141 -14.87 8.57 27.38
CA LEU A 141 -14.75 7.16 27.01
C LEU A 141 -15.22 6.91 25.59
N ALA A 142 -15.55 7.96 24.84
CA ALA A 142 -16.00 7.82 23.46
C ALA A 142 -14.93 7.11 22.62
N PRO A 143 -15.32 6.14 21.79
CA PRO A 143 -14.39 5.54 20.82
C PRO A 143 -13.97 6.58 19.79
N LYS A 144 -12.80 6.37 19.20
CA LYS A 144 -12.30 7.15 18.08
C LYS A 144 -13.09 6.84 16.81
N LEU A 145 -13.24 7.84 15.95
CA LEU A 145 -14.02 7.74 14.74
C LEU A 145 -13.13 7.60 13.49
N ILE A 146 -13.45 6.63 12.64
CA ILE A 146 -12.81 6.43 11.34
C ILE A 146 -13.84 6.68 10.25
N ALA A 147 -13.60 7.67 9.38
CA ALA A 147 -14.36 7.82 8.15
C ALA A 147 -13.83 6.86 7.09
N THR A 148 -14.70 6.05 6.50
CA THR A 148 -14.34 5.07 5.47
C THR A 148 -14.94 5.45 4.12
N GLN A 149 -14.41 4.84 3.03
CA GLN A 149 -14.86 5.05 1.65
C GLN A 149 -14.74 6.49 1.15
N ILE A 150 -13.66 7.16 1.54
CA ILE A 150 -13.33 8.50 1.05
C ILE A 150 -12.61 8.36 -0.29
N ASP A 151 -13.30 8.67 -1.39
CA ASP A 151 -12.77 8.50 -2.74
C ASP A 151 -12.32 9.81 -3.38
N GLU A 152 -12.74 10.97 -2.82
CA GLU A 152 -12.43 12.29 -3.32
C GLU A 152 -11.91 13.22 -2.22
N LEU A 153 -11.04 14.17 -2.57
CA LEU A 153 -10.51 15.15 -1.61
C LEU A 153 -11.61 16.03 -1.04
N SER A 154 -12.63 16.37 -1.82
CA SER A 154 -13.81 17.12 -1.37
C SER A 154 -14.53 16.43 -0.21
N GLN A 155 -14.64 15.10 -0.25
CA GLN A 155 -15.21 14.30 0.84
C GLN A 155 -14.29 14.34 2.07
N TYR A 156 -12.97 14.23 1.86
CA TYR A 156 -11.99 14.32 2.95
C TYR A 156 -12.07 15.67 3.68
N GLU A 157 -12.20 16.78 2.96
CA GLU A 157 -12.35 18.13 3.55
C GLU A 157 -13.62 18.23 4.40
N VAL A 158 -14.73 17.65 3.95
CA VAL A 158 -15.99 17.62 4.71
C VAL A 158 -15.81 16.82 6.01
N VAL A 159 -15.26 15.62 5.97
CA VAL A 159 -15.13 14.75 7.14
C VAL A 159 -14.11 15.26 8.15
N LEU A 160 -13.09 16.03 7.71
CA LEU A 160 -12.18 16.73 8.61
C LEU A 160 -12.93 17.68 9.56
N GLY A 161 -13.97 18.36 9.05
CA GLY A 161 -14.81 19.27 9.85
C GLY A 161 -15.76 18.57 10.80
N LEU A 162 -16.01 17.25 10.65
CA LEU A 162 -16.94 16.47 11.45
C LEU A 162 -16.33 15.78 12.67
N GLY A 163 -15.04 15.98 12.93
CA GLY A 163 -14.36 15.49 14.13
C GLY A 163 -13.91 14.04 14.08
N PHE A 164 -13.68 13.47 12.89
CA PHE A 164 -13.08 12.15 12.75
C PHE A 164 -11.59 12.15 13.15
N ASP A 165 -11.15 11.07 13.76
CA ASP A 165 -9.75 10.85 14.18
C ASP A 165 -8.90 10.22 13.08
N ALA A 166 -9.53 9.46 12.17
CA ALA A 166 -8.84 8.72 11.12
C ALA A 166 -9.70 8.62 9.85
N PHE A 167 -9.02 8.31 8.75
CA PHE A 167 -9.55 8.33 7.40
C PHE A 167 -9.10 7.10 6.61
N GLN A 168 -10.02 6.54 5.81
CA GLN A 168 -9.75 5.44 4.90
C GLN A 168 -10.47 5.67 3.58
N GLY A 169 -9.75 5.47 2.48
CA GLY A 169 -10.30 5.58 1.13
C GLY A 169 -9.22 5.70 0.08
N THR A 170 -9.62 5.96 -1.16
CA THR A 170 -8.71 6.05 -2.30
C THR A 170 -8.33 7.50 -2.66
N PHE A 171 -8.85 8.49 -1.92
CA PHE A 171 -8.65 9.91 -2.20
C PHE A 171 -7.17 10.30 -2.33
N PHE A 172 -6.28 9.66 -1.57
CA PHE A 172 -4.84 9.95 -1.59
C PHE A 172 -4.12 9.39 -2.82
N SER A 173 -4.68 8.37 -3.47
CA SER A 173 -4.13 7.78 -4.71
C SER A 173 -4.66 8.45 -5.98
N ARG A 174 -5.57 9.42 -5.84
CA ARG A 174 -6.04 10.26 -6.95
C ARG A 174 -5.27 11.58 -6.95
N PRO A 175 -4.57 11.93 -8.04
CA PRO A 175 -3.71 13.09 -8.04
C PRO A 175 -4.52 14.38 -8.06
N GLU A 176 -4.19 15.28 -7.13
CA GLU A 176 -4.48 16.70 -7.34
C GLU A 176 -3.20 17.40 -7.81
N PRO A 177 -3.14 17.81 -9.08
CA PRO A 177 -1.99 18.52 -9.60
C PRO A 177 -1.75 19.81 -8.82
N LEU A 178 -0.55 19.98 -8.26
CA LEU A 178 -0.14 21.23 -7.65
C LEU A 178 0.54 22.10 -8.70
N PRO A 179 0.14 23.38 -8.83
CA PRO A 179 0.70 24.29 -9.84
C PRO A 179 2.22 24.49 -9.72
N SER A 180 2.81 24.18 -8.58
CA SER A 180 4.25 24.33 -8.28
C SER A 180 4.99 23.02 -8.07
N ALA A 181 4.43 21.87 -8.44
CA ALA A 181 5.08 20.58 -8.28
C ALA A 181 6.27 20.50 -9.26
N ASN A 182 7.49 20.41 -8.72
CA ASN A 182 8.71 20.23 -9.49
C ASN A 182 9.35 18.90 -9.14
N MET A 183 9.79 18.17 -10.17
CA MET A 183 10.51 16.94 -10.02
C MET A 183 12.00 17.21 -9.71
N PRO A 184 12.60 16.55 -8.70
CA PRO A 184 14.03 16.67 -8.42
C PRO A 184 14.89 16.31 -9.65
N GLN A 185 16.01 17.00 -9.84
CA GLN A 185 16.91 16.74 -10.98
C GLN A 185 17.42 15.29 -11.02
N SER A 186 17.74 14.70 -9.87
CA SER A 186 18.13 13.30 -9.75
C SER A 186 17.04 12.34 -10.25
N THR A 187 15.77 12.67 -10.02
CA THR A 187 14.64 11.89 -10.54
C THR A 187 14.56 11.97 -12.07
N VAL A 188 14.74 13.16 -12.64
CA VAL A 188 14.78 13.34 -14.10
C VAL A 188 15.95 12.54 -14.71
N ALA A 189 17.13 12.56 -14.07
CA ALA A 189 18.29 11.78 -14.49
C ALA A 189 18.00 10.27 -14.44
N ALA A 190 17.38 9.78 -13.37
CA ALA A 190 16.99 8.38 -13.23
C ALA A 190 15.97 7.96 -14.30
N MET A 191 14.98 8.78 -14.61
CA MET A 191 14.03 8.52 -15.70
C MET A 191 14.70 8.45 -17.07
N ARG A 192 15.65 9.34 -17.35
CA ARG A 192 16.46 9.29 -18.57
C ARG A 192 17.25 7.99 -18.67
N LEU A 193 17.88 7.57 -17.59
CA LEU A 193 18.60 6.31 -17.51
C LEU A 193 17.69 5.10 -17.74
N MET A 194 16.44 5.15 -17.28
CA MET A 194 15.45 4.08 -17.55
C MET A 194 15.19 3.94 -19.05
N GLY A 195 15.01 5.06 -19.77
CA GLY A 195 14.88 5.05 -21.22
C GLY A 195 16.10 4.43 -21.92
N MET A 196 17.29 4.86 -21.53
CA MET A 196 18.56 4.34 -22.07
C MET A 196 18.75 2.85 -21.78
N ALA A 197 18.43 2.39 -20.58
CA ALA A 197 18.61 0.99 -20.20
C ALA A 197 17.65 0.03 -20.93
N ARG A 198 16.55 0.51 -21.49
CA ARG A 198 15.62 -0.25 -22.34
C ARG A 198 16.12 -0.36 -23.79
N ASP A 199 16.85 0.62 -24.26
CA ASP A 199 17.37 0.61 -25.63
C ASP A 199 18.52 -0.41 -25.76
N GLN A 200 18.30 -1.45 -26.55
CA GLN A 200 19.33 -2.48 -26.81
C GLN A 200 20.56 -1.94 -27.55
N LYS A 201 20.45 -0.77 -28.19
CA LYS A 201 21.58 -0.10 -28.87
C LYS A 201 22.49 0.61 -27.88
N VAL A 202 22.01 0.93 -26.68
CA VAL A 202 22.80 1.55 -25.61
C VAL A 202 23.61 0.45 -24.91
N ASN A 203 24.93 0.59 -24.86
CA ASN A 203 25.78 -0.34 -24.13
C ASN A 203 25.95 0.07 -22.64
N ASP A 204 26.47 -0.87 -21.83
CA ASP A 204 26.62 -0.65 -20.37
C ASP A 204 27.61 0.49 -20.05
N ARG A 205 28.56 0.76 -20.90
CA ARG A 205 29.51 1.88 -20.73
C ARG A 205 28.83 3.23 -20.86
N GLN A 206 27.89 3.36 -21.81
CA GLN A 206 27.07 4.59 -21.94
C GLN A 206 26.15 4.81 -20.73
N LEU A 207 25.63 3.75 -20.13
CA LEU A 207 24.89 3.84 -18.87
C LEU A 207 25.82 4.26 -17.72
N GLU A 208 26.99 3.65 -17.61
CA GLU A 208 28.03 3.98 -16.63
C GLU A 208 28.41 5.46 -16.71
N ASP A 209 28.67 5.97 -17.92
CA ASP A 209 29.04 7.37 -18.16
C ASP A 209 27.97 8.33 -17.62
N VAL A 210 26.67 8.04 -17.85
CA VAL A 210 25.58 8.89 -17.36
C VAL A 210 25.39 8.76 -15.85
N ILE A 211 25.48 7.56 -15.29
CA ILE A 211 25.34 7.36 -13.83
C ILE A 211 26.46 8.09 -13.09
N SER A 212 27.68 8.04 -13.63
CA SER A 212 28.88 8.68 -13.04
C SER A 212 28.75 10.20 -12.91
N THR A 213 27.85 10.83 -13.70
CA THR A 213 27.60 12.27 -13.59
C THR A 213 26.75 12.65 -12.39
N ASP A 214 26.05 11.69 -11.76
CA ASP A 214 25.22 11.90 -10.57
C ASP A 214 25.81 11.11 -9.36
N PRO A 215 26.51 11.81 -8.43
CA PRO A 215 27.10 11.15 -7.26
C PRO A 215 26.06 10.45 -6.36
N VAL A 216 24.81 10.97 -6.33
CA VAL A 216 23.74 10.39 -5.51
C VAL A 216 23.30 9.06 -6.09
N LEU A 217 23.01 8.99 -7.39
CA LEU A 217 22.65 7.75 -8.06
C LEU A 217 23.80 6.73 -8.02
N THR A 218 25.05 7.19 -8.22
CA THR A 218 26.24 6.32 -8.08
C THR A 218 26.32 5.67 -6.70
N PHE A 219 26.21 6.48 -5.65
CA PHE A 219 26.27 6.00 -4.28
C PHE A 219 25.12 5.01 -3.98
N GLN A 220 23.90 5.34 -4.39
CA GLN A 220 22.74 4.50 -4.18
C GLN A 220 22.86 3.14 -4.90
N LEU A 221 23.34 3.14 -6.16
CA LEU A 221 23.57 1.90 -6.92
C LEU A 221 24.60 0.99 -6.25
N LEU A 222 25.77 1.55 -5.90
CA LEU A 222 26.83 0.77 -5.25
C LEU A 222 26.39 0.22 -3.90
N ARG A 223 25.63 0.98 -3.14
CA ARG A 223 25.10 0.54 -1.85
C ARG A 223 24.05 -0.57 -2.00
N LEU A 224 23.14 -0.45 -2.97
CA LEU A 224 22.18 -1.49 -3.29
C LEU A 224 22.89 -2.82 -3.60
N VAL A 225 23.86 -2.80 -4.50
CA VAL A 225 24.57 -4.02 -4.95
C VAL A 225 25.36 -4.65 -3.80
N ASN A 226 25.89 -3.84 -2.89
CA ASN A 226 26.60 -4.29 -1.71
C ASN A 226 25.67 -4.60 -0.51
N SER A 227 24.35 -4.45 -0.66
CA SER A 227 23.39 -4.76 0.41
C SER A 227 23.26 -6.27 0.65
N ALA A 228 22.77 -6.63 1.84
CA ALA A 228 22.52 -8.03 2.19
C ALA A 228 21.46 -8.70 1.28
N ALA A 229 20.52 -7.92 0.75
CA ALA A 229 19.46 -8.39 -0.16
C ALA A 229 20.01 -8.95 -1.48
N ILE A 230 21.12 -8.37 -2.00
CA ILE A 230 21.79 -8.88 -3.22
C ILE A 230 22.95 -9.82 -2.87
N GLY A 231 23.44 -9.78 -1.62
CA GLY A 231 24.45 -10.70 -1.10
C GLY A 231 25.86 -10.50 -1.67
N MET A 232 26.09 -9.43 -2.44
CA MET A 232 27.39 -9.13 -3.02
C MET A 232 28.17 -8.18 -2.10
N ARG A 233 29.48 -8.38 -2.02
CA ARG A 233 30.38 -7.52 -1.22
C ARG A 233 31.57 -7.08 -2.06
N GLY A 234 32.02 -5.85 -1.84
CA GLY A 234 33.23 -5.34 -2.47
C GLY A 234 33.04 -4.84 -3.91
N VAL A 235 31.80 -4.56 -4.33
CA VAL A 235 31.53 -3.91 -5.61
C VAL A 235 31.87 -2.43 -5.49
N SER A 236 32.86 -1.97 -6.26
CA SER A 236 33.42 -0.62 -6.16
C SER A 236 33.26 0.21 -7.44
N SER A 237 32.71 -0.38 -8.52
CA SER A 237 32.49 0.35 -9.77
C SER A 237 31.08 0.14 -10.33
N ILE A 238 30.55 1.16 -11.03
CA ILE A 238 29.24 1.14 -11.67
C ILE A 238 29.18 0.04 -12.74
N GLY A 239 30.21 -0.08 -13.57
CA GLY A 239 30.26 -1.11 -14.61
C GLY A 239 30.28 -2.53 -14.04
N GLN A 240 30.91 -2.75 -12.88
CA GLN A 240 30.84 -4.02 -12.17
C GLN A 240 29.42 -4.26 -11.62
N ALA A 241 28.79 -3.24 -11.03
CA ALA A 241 27.43 -3.30 -10.53
C ALA A 241 26.43 -3.69 -11.65
N LEU A 242 26.46 -3.00 -12.77
CA LEU A 242 25.58 -3.26 -13.93
C LEU A 242 25.72 -4.69 -14.47
N ARG A 243 26.95 -5.19 -14.60
CA ARG A 243 27.20 -6.57 -15.07
C ARG A 243 26.67 -7.61 -14.09
N LEU A 244 26.75 -7.35 -12.80
CA LEU A 244 26.34 -8.30 -11.76
C LEU A 244 24.82 -8.38 -11.62
N ILE A 245 24.12 -7.24 -11.57
CA ILE A 245 22.66 -7.22 -11.41
C ILE A 245 21.91 -7.39 -12.73
N GLY A 246 22.53 -7.02 -13.84
CA GLY A 246 21.91 -7.03 -15.17
C GLY A 246 20.91 -5.87 -15.38
N ARG A 247 20.54 -5.64 -16.64
CA ARG A 247 19.70 -4.50 -17.05
C ARG A 247 18.30 -4.51 -16.45
N THR A 248 17.69 -5.68 -16.34
CA THR A 248 16.33 -5.79 -15.79
C THR A 248 16.26 -5.39 -14.32
N ALA A 249 17.19 -5.90 -13.49
CA ALA A 249 17.24 -5.52 -12.07
C ALA A 249 17.67 -4.05 -11.91
N PHE A 250 18.55 -3.55 -12.78
CA PHE A 250 18.92 -2.13 -12.80
C PHE A 250 17.72 -1.23 -13.12
N LEU A 251 16.92 -1.58 -14.12
CA LEU A 251 15.68 -0.85 -14.46
C LEU A 251 14.70 -0.80 -13.29
N ARG A 252 14.48 -1.93 -12.62
CA ARG A 252 13.62 -2.00 -11.42
C ARG A 252 14.14 -1.07 -10.32
N TRP A 253 15.43 -1.13 -10.07
CA TRP A 253 16.05 -0.25 -9.07
C TRP A 253 15.87 1.23 -9.40
N LEU A 254 16.11 1.64 -10.66
CA LEU A 254 15.87 3.01 -11.09
C LEU A 254 14.42 3.43 -10.88
N ALA A 255 13.47 2.56 -11.20
CA ALA A 255 12.05 2.82 -11.02
C ALA A 255 11.70 3.03 -9.54
N VAL A 256 12.19 2.17 -8.65
CA VAL A 256 12.05 2.33 -7.20
C VAL A 256 12.71 3.62 -6.72
N ALA A 257 13.91 3.95 -7.21
CA ALA A 257 14.61 5.19 -6.86
C ALA A 257 13.84 6.44 -7.31
N VAL A 258 13.21 6.39 -8.49
CA VAL A 258 12.32 7.46 -8.98
C VAL A 258 11.13 7.64 -8.05
N ALA A 259 10.42 6.57 -7.72
CA ALA A 259 9.27 6.64 -6.83
C ALA A 259 9.66 7.14 -5.42
N ALA A 260 10.78 6.65 -4.87
CA ALA A 260 11.26 7.01 -3.54
C ALA A 260 11.96 8.38 -3.47
N ALA A 261 12.18 9.06 -4.60
CA ALA A 261 12.88 10.35 -4.64
C ALA A 261 12.10 11.48 -3.95
N ARG A 262 10.78 11.34 -3.85
CA ARG A 262 9.94 12.27 -3.09
C ARG A 262 10.03 11.93 -1.62
N ARG A 263 10.95 12.60 -0.92
CA ARG A 263 11.04 12.53 0.54
C ARG A 263 9.87 13.30 1.15
N SER A 264 8.97 12.59 1.79
CA SER A 264 7.97 13.17 2.67
C SER A 264 8.02 12.45 4.02
N SER A 265 7.91 13.23 5.10
CA SER A 265 7.67 12.67 6.43
C SER A 265 6.20 12.26 6.63
N ASN A 266 5.36 12.52 5.64
CA ASN A 266 3.94 12.17 5.65
C ASN A 266 3.75 10.69 5.31
N GLY A 267 3.05 9.95 6.16
CA GLY A 267 2.75 8.53 5.95
C GLY A 267 1.97 8.25 4.67
N VAL A 268 1.13 9.18 4.22
CA VAL A 268 0.39 9.07 2.95
C VAL A 268 1.35 9.00 1.76
N ASP A 269 2.34 9.90 1.68
CA ASP A 269 3.29 9.90 0.57
C ASP A 269 4.17 8.63 0.58
N GLN A 270 4.55 8.14 1.77
CA GLN A 270 5.30 6.90 1.91
C GLN A 270 4.49 5.69 1.45
N GLU A 271 3.21 5.66 1.80
CA GLU A 271 2.29 4.60 1.41
C GLU A 271 2.02 4.59 -0.10
N LEU A 272 1.88 5.75 -0.73
CA LEU A 272 1.77 5.86 -2.19
C LEU A 272 2.98 5.27 -2.91
N VAL A 273 4.18 5.56 -2.42
CA VAL A 273 5.42 4.99 -2.98
C VAL A 273 5.42 3.46 -2.79
N ARG A 274 5.04 2.97 -1.61
CA ARG A 274 4.96 1.55 -1.34
C ARG A 274 3.96 0.87 -2.28
N GLN A 275 2.75 1.41 -2.39
CA GLN A 275 1.70 0.88 -3.26
C GLN A 275 2.12 0.87 -4.73
N ALA A 276 2.77 1.95 -5.21
CA ALA A 276 3.26 2.01 -6.59
C ALA A 276 4.29 0.89 -6.89
N VAL A 277 5.21 0.64 -5.98
CA VAL A 277 6.23 -0.41 -6.11
C VAL A 277 5.60 -1.80 -6.02
N GLU A 278 4.68 -2.02 -5.09
CA GLU A 278 3.93 -3.28 -4.94
C GLU A 278 3.11 -3.59 -6.19
N ARG A 279 2.36 -2.61 -6.71
CA ARG A 279 1.60 -2.76 -7.95
C ARG A 279 2.52 -3.12 -9.12
N GLY A 280 3.65 -2.44 -9.26
CA GLY A 280 4.66 -2.79 -10.27
C GLY A 280 5.11 -4.24 -10.15
N ARG A 281 5.45 -4.69 -8.94
CA ARG A 281 5.91 -6.06 -8.70
C ARG A 281 4.82 -7.10 -8.87
N LEU A 282 3.59 -6.79 -8.47
CA LEU A 282 2.43 -7.65 -8.71
C LEU A 282 2.23 -7.88 -10.21
N LEU A 283 2.13 -6.79 -10.99
CA LEU A 283 1.88 -6.90 -12.43
C LEU A 283 3.01 -7.62 -13.17
N GLU A 284 4.25 -7.46 -12.74
CA GLU A 284 5.39 -8.19 -13.32
C GLU A 284 5.22 -9.71 -13.22
N GLN A 285 4.61 -10.21 -12.15
CA GLN A 285 4.42 -11.64 -11.90
C GLN A 285 3.25 -12.25 -12.66
N LEU A 286 2.30 -11.41 -13.14
CA LEU A 286 1.11 -11.90 -13.84
C LEU A 286 1.43 -12.52 -15.20
N VAL A 287 2.56 -12.16 -15.81
CA VAL A 287 2.94 -12.66 -17.14
C VAL A 287 4.17 -13.56 -17.03
N GLY A 288 4.01 -14.79 -17.47
CA GLY A 288 5.03 -15.84 -17.37
C GLY A 288 6.26 -15.70 -18.28
N GLY A 289 6.55 -14.49 -18.79
CA GLY A 289 7.67 -14.27 -19.73
C GLY A 289 8.57 -13.08 -19.36
N PRO A 290 9.90 -13.20 -19.52
CA PRO A 290 10.83 -12.16 -19.15
C PRO A 290 10.76 -10.89 -20.02
N ARG A 291 10.11 -10.93 -21.19
CA ARG A 291 10.03 -9.78 -22.11
C ARG A 291 8.95 -8.78 -21.75
N ASP A 292 7.81 -9.24 -21.25
CA ASP A 292 6.67 -8.39 -20.91
C ASP A 292 6.64 -8.00 -19.43
N GLY A 293 7.22 -8.81 -18.54
CA GLY A 293 7.24 -8.55 -17.11
C GLY A 293 7.90 -7.21 -16.73
N GLY A 294 9.03 -6.87 -17.35
CA GLY A 294 9.69 -5.58 -17.11
C GLY A 294 8.86 -4.38 -17.58
N THR A 295 8.04 -4.53 -18.62
CA THR A 295 7.11 -3.48 -19.07
C THR A 295 5.95 -3.36 -18.09
N LEU A 296 5.37 -4.47 -17.67
CA LEU A 296 4.28 -4.51 -16.70
C LEU A 296 4.70 -3.95 -15.34
N PHE A 297 5.94 -4.21 -14.89
CA PHE A 297 6.47 -3.57 -13.70
C PHE A 297 6.42 -2.04 -13.80
N LEU A 298 6.87 -1.48 -14.94
CA LEU A 298 6.84 -0.04 -15.15
C LEU A 298 5.41 0.50 -15.28
N VAL A 299 4.53 -0.21 -15.97
CA VAL A 299 3.11 0.15 -16.09
C VAL A 299 2.47 0.22 -14.71
N GLY A 300 2.65 -0.80 -13.88
CA GLY A 300 2.10 -0.81 -12.53
C GLY A 300 2.65 0.32 -11.65
N LEU A 301 3.97 0.50 -11.65
CA LEU A 301 4.60 1.55 -10.86
C LEU A 301 4.18 2.95 -11.34
N PHE A 302 4.14 3.18 -12.65
CA PHE A 302 3.84 4.50 -13.22
C PHE A 302 2.37 4.88 -13.11
N SER A 303 1.48 3.91 -12.96
CA SER A 303 0.04 4.16 -12.79
C SER A 303 -0.31 4.96 -11.54
N LEU A 304 0.63 5.19 -10.62
CA LEU A 304 0.48 6.00 -9.40
C LEU A 304 1.47 7.16 -9.30
N LEU A 305 2.34 7.37 -10.31
CA LEU A 305 3.34 8.44 -10.21
C LEU A 305 2.75 9.85 -10.24
N ASP A 306 1.60 10.03 -10.85
CA ASP A 306 0.84 11.28 -10.80
C ASP A 306 0.45 11.64 -9.37
N ALA A 307 -0.05 10.69 -8.59
CA ALA A 307 -0.32 10.85 -7.17
C ALA A 307 0.97 11.06 -6.36
N VAL A 308 2.01 10.26 -6.60
CA VAL A 308 3.31 10.39 -5.93
C VAL A 308 3.93 11.76 -6.14
N PHE A 309 3.94 12.28 -7.37
CA PHE A 309 4.55 13.58 -7.70
C PHE A 309 3.58 14.76 -7.65
N ARG A 310 2.27 14.50 -7.54
CA ARG A 310 1.19 15.49 -7.65
C ARG A 310 1.29 16.30 -8.95
N MET A 311 1.60 15.62 -10.03
CA MET A 311 1.80 16.16 -11.37
C MET A 311 0.95 15.37 -12.36
N PRO A 312 0.47 16.00 -13.47
CA PRO A 312 -0.26 15.26 -14.51
C PRO A 312 0.58 14.12 -15.10
N LEU A 313 0.00 12.93 -15.20
CA LEU A 313 0.70 11.74 -15.73
C LEU A 313 1.31 11.97 -17.12
N PRO A 314 0.63 12.65 -18.09
CA PRO A 314 1.23 12.95 -19.39
C PRO A 314 2.54 13.76 -19.28
N GLU A 315 2.63 14.69 -18.33
CA GLU A 315 3.85 15.47 -18.12
C GLU A 315 4.98 14.59 -17.56
N ILE A 316 4.69 13.67 -16.65
CA ILE A 316 5.66 12.71 -16.13
C ILE A 316 6.15 11.80 -17.26
N LEU A 317 5.23 11.23 -18.04
CA LEU A 317 5.54 10.28 -19.11
C LEU A 317 6.29 10.92 -20.27
N SER A 318 6.14 12.22 -20.52
CA SER A 318 6.95 12.93 -21.53
C SER A 318 8.44 12.93 -21.25
N ARG A 319 8.85 12.60 -20.01
CA ARG A 319 10.25 12.53 -19.56
C ARG A 319 10.85 11.13 -19.60
N VAL A 320 10.03 10.13 -19.97
CA VAL A 320 10.43 8.70 -19.99
C VAL A 320 10.10 8.11 -21.35
N VAL A 321 10.98 7.24 -21.83
CA VAL A 321 10.71 6.48 -23.06
C VAL A 321 10.03 5.16 -22.69
N LEU A 322 8.72 5.08 -22.92
CA LEU A 322 7.93 3.85 -22.82
C LEU A 322 7.51 3.36 -24.20
N SER A 323 7.05 2.10 -24.29
CA SER A 323 6.41 1.62 -25.53
C SER A 323 5.04 2.29 -25.73
N ASP A 324 4.56 2.31 -26.96
CA ASP A 324 3.26 2.88 -27.28
C ASP A 324 2.13 2.18 -26.54
N GLU A 325 2.22 0.84 -26.38
CA GLU A 325 1.25 0.04 -25.66
C GLU A 325 1.24 0.37 -24.15
N ALA A 326 2.41 0.65 -23.56
CA ALA A 326 2.49 1.06 -22.17
C ALA A 326 1.90 2.45 -21.95
N ASN A 327 2.15 3.37 -22.89
CA ASN A 327 1.56 4.71 -22.86
C ASN A 327 0.03 4.65 -23.01
N GLN A 328 -0.49 3.83 -23.95
CA GLN A 328 -1.93 3.63 -24.11
C GLN A 328 -2.59 3.09 -22.83
N ALA A 329 -1.97 2.10 -22.19
CA ALA A 329 -2.50 1.56 -20.95
C ALA A 329 -2.53 2.60 -19.81
N LEU A 330 -1.49 3.42 -19.70
CA LEU A 330 -1.36 4.41 -18.65
C LEU A 330 -2.25 5.64 -18.86
N LEU A 331 -2.34 6.14 -20.10
CA LEU A 331 -3.05 7.38 -20.41
C LEU A 331 -4.52 7.15 -20.75
N ASP A 332 -4.79 6.12 -21.58
CA ASP A 332 -6.11 5.90 -22.19
C ASP A 332 -6.84 4.69 -21.58
N ARG A 333 -6.17 3.90 -20.73
CA ARG A 333 -6.72 2.63 -20.19
C ARG A 333 -7.13 1.67 -21.28
N THR A 334 -6.35 1.60 -22.36
CA THR A 334 -6.57 0.73 -23.52
C THR A 334 -5.30 -0.05 -23.88
N GLY A 335 -5.42 -1.01 -24.79
CA GLY A 335 -4.29 -1.83 -25.24
C GLY A 335 -3.98 -3.01 -24.33
N PRO A 336 -2.90 -3.77 -24.64
CA PRO A 336 -2.65 -5.09 -24.05
C PRO A 336 -2.31 -5.09 -22.55
N TYR A 337 -1.98 -3.94 -21.98
CA TYR A 337 -1.63 -3.82 -20.56
C TYR A 337 -2.73 -3.15 -19.71
N ALA A 338 -3.85 -2.74 -20.32
CA ALA A 338 -4.93 -2.07 -19.61
C ALA A 338 -5.58 -2.96 -18.55
N ASP A 339 -5.86 -4.23 -18.91
CA ASP A 339 -6.49 -5.18 -17.99
C ASP A 339 -5.61 -5.49 -16.78
N ALA A 340 -4.29 -5.44 -16.93
CA ALA A 340 -3.39 -5.61 -15.81
C ALA A 340 -3.53 -4.48 -14.77
N ILE A 341 -3.71 -3.22 -15.21
CA ILE A 341 -3.96 -2.09 -14.30
C ILE A 341 -5.32 -2.25 -13.63
N ASN A 342 -6.37 -2.56 -14.41
CA ASN A 342 -7.74 -2.75 -13.91
C ASN A 342 -7.79 -3.89 -12.87
N PHE A 343 -7.05 -4.97 -13.13
CA PHE A 343 -6.88 -6.08 -12.19
C PHE A 343 -6.27 -5.60 -10.88
N ALA A 344 -5.13 -4.89 -10.93
CA ALA A 344 -4.44 -4.44 -9.72
C ALA A 344 -5.32 -3.49 -8.91
N GLU A 345 -5.99 -2.53 -9.55
CA GLU A 345 -6.91 -1.59 -8.89
C GLU A 345 -8.07 -2.32 -8.22
N SER A 346 -8.69 -3.29 -8.91
CA SER A 346 -9.77 -4.10 -8.34
C SER A 346 -9.30 -4.93 -7.14
N TYR A 347 -8.11 -5.52 -7.24
CA TYR A 347 -7.54 -6.32 -6.16
C TYR A 347 -7.21 -5.48 -4.92
N GLU A 348 -6.60 -4.31 -5.11
CA GLU A 348 -6.26 -3.36 -4.05
C GLU A 348 -7.50 -2.79 -3.35
N LEU A 349 -8.61 -2.63 -4.07
CA LEU A 349 -9.91 -2.24 -3.53
C LEU A 349 -10.64 -3.38 -2.79
N GLY A 350 -10.12 -4.60 -2.85
CA GLY A 350 -10.78 -5.79 -2.29
C GLY A 350 -11.97 -6.29 -3.09
N LEU A 351 -12.09 -5.87 -4.36
CA LEU A 351 -13.12 -6.35 -5.29
C LEU A 351 -12.66 -7.68 -5.92
N PHE A 352 -12.53 -8.70 -5.08
CA PHE A 352 -11.88 -9.97 -5.44
C PHE A 352 -12.60 -10.76 -6.53
N GLU A 353 -13.92 -10.65 -6.62
CA GLU A 353 -14.70 -11.29 -7.71
C GLU A 353 -14.31 -10.67 -9.04
N ASN A 354 -14.38 -9.33 -9.15
CA ASN A 354 -14.01 -8.62 -10.36
C ASN A 354 -12.54 -8.86 -10.75
N ALA A 355 -11.64 -8.77 -9.78
CA ALA A 355 -10.22 -9.07 -10.00
C ALA A 355 -10.02 -10.53 -10.49
N GLY A 356 -10.81 -11.47 -9.96
CA GLY A 356 -10.78 -12.87 -10.37
C GLY A 356 -11.28 -13.10 -11.79
N GLU A 357 -12.27 -12.36 -12.26
CA GLU A 357 -12.76 -12.39 -13.63
C GLU A 357 -11.71 -11.85 -14.60
N ILE A 358 -11.16 -10.66 -14.30
CA ILE A 358 -10.09 -10.06 -15.11
C ILE A 358 -8.87 -11.00 -15.18
N ALA A 359 -8.48 -11.62 -14.06
CA ALA A 359 -7.37 -12.57 -14.04
C ALA A 359 -7.61 -13.76 -14.97
N LYS A 360 -8.82 -14.33 -14.99
CA LYS A 360 -9.19 -15.41 -15.91
C LYS A 360 -9.12 -14.98 -17.37
N GLU A 361 -9.61 -13.78 -17.71
CA GLU A 361 -9.54 -13.23 -19.06
C GLU A 361 -8.09 -13.05 -19.51
N MET A 362 -7.20 -12.67 -18.59
CA MET A 362 -5.75 -12.59 -18.82
C MET A 362 -5.05 -13.97 -18.84
N GLY A 363 -5.78 -15.07 -18.64
CA GLY A 363 -5.21 -16.43 -18.59
C GLY A 363 -4.43 -16.73 -17.30
N ILE A 364 -4.69 -15.99 -16.23
CA ILE A 364 -4.04 -16.14 -14.92
C ILE A 364 -4.94 -16.99 -14.03
N ASP A 365 -4.33 -17.97 -13.36
CA ASP A 365 -5.03 -18.74 -12.32
C ASP A 365 -5.32 -17.85 -11.09
N PRO A 366 -6.60 -17.57 -10.79
CA PRO A 366 -6.96 -16.74 -9.65
C PRO A 366 -6.45 -17.27 -8.31
N ALA A 367 -6.24 -18.59 -8.17
CA ALA A 367 -5.72 -19.16 -6.94
C ALA A 367 -4.28 -18.71 -6.61
N LYS A 368 -3.49 -18.35 -7.62
CA LYS A 368 -2.10 -17.91 -7.46
C LYS A 368 -1.95 -16.42 -7.15
N VAL A 369 -3.01 -15.64 -7.32
CA VAL A 369 -2.93 -14.17 -7.15
C VAL A 369 -2.53 -13.79 -5.74
N GLY A 370 -3.01 -14.50 -4.72
CA GLY A 370 -2.63 -14.26 -3.33
C GLY A 370 -1.12 -14.42 -3.09
N ASP A 371 -0.52 -15.45 -3.70
CA ASP A 371 0.92 -15.69 -3.61
C ASP A 371 1.71 -14.58 -4.32
N PHE A 372 1.24 -14.15 -5.50
CA PHE A 372 1.87 -13.04 -6.22
C PHE A 372 1.83 -11.73 -5.42
N TYR A 373 0.70 -11.44 -4.78
CA TYR A 373 0.55 -10.25 -3.96
C TYR A 373 1.44 -10.30 -2.71
N THR A 374 1.48 -11.43 -2.02
CA THR A 374 2.35 -11.64 -0.86
C THR A 374 3.83 -11.51 -1.24
N ASN A 375 4.23 -12.07 -2.38
CA ASN A 375 5.57 -11.90 -2.94
C ASN A 375 5.88 -10.44 -3.29
N ALA A 376 4.90 -9.71 -3.82
CA ALA A 376 5.08 -8.30 -4.15
C ALA A 376 5.33 -7.47 -2.89
N ILE A 377 4.57 -7.69 -1.81
CA ILE A 377 4.76 -7.03 -0.51
C ILE A 377 6.16 -7.31 0.06
N SER A 378 6.56 -8.58 0.12
CA SER A 378 7.87 -8.98 0.65
C SER A 378 9.01 -8.32 -0.12
N TRP A 379 8.95 -8.41 -1.45
CA TRP A 379 9.96 -7.82 -2.30
C TRP A 379 10.03 -6.28 -2.17
N THR A 380 8.87 -5.63 -2.06
CA THR A 380 8.78 -4.17 -1.89
C THR A 380 9.41 -3.72 -0.59
N ALA A 381 9.16 -4.44 0.51
CA ALA A 381 9.75 -4.13 1.80
C ALA A 381 11.29 -4.19 1.75
N GLU A 382 11.85 -5.19 1.07
CA GLU A 382 13.29 -5.32 0.85
C GLU A 382 13.84 -4.21 -0.06
N ALA A 383 13.16 -3.95 -1.18
CA ALA A 383 13.59 -2.97 -2.17
C ALA A 383 13.56 -1.54 -1.61
N LEU A 384 12.50 -1.15 -0.91
CA LEU A 384 12.38 0.16 -0.26
C LEU A 384 13.30 0.28 0.94
N GLY A 385 13.47 -0.77 1.74
CA GLY A 385 14.45 -0.81 2.84
C GLY A 385 15.86 -0.54 2.30
N ALA A 386 16.29 -1.22 1.26
CA ALA A 386 17.58 -1.00 0.62
C ALA A 386 17.71 0.41 0.02
N ALA A 387 16.64 0.97 -0.56
CA ALA A 387 16.63 2.31 -1.12
C ALA A 387 16.66 3.41 -0.04
N LEU A 388 15.95 3.22 1.08
CA LEU A 388 15.94 4.15 2.22
C LEU A 388 17.27 4.13 2.97
N ASP A 389 17.82 2.96 3.22
CA ASP A 389 19.15 2.81 3.80
C ASP A 389 20.23 3.45 2.91
N ALA A 390 20.10 3.36 1.60
CA ALA A 390 20.99 4.02 0.66
C ALA A 390 20.95 5.56 0.73
N GLN A 391 19.90 6.13 1.29
CA GLN A 391 19.71 7.58 1.41
C GLN A 391 20.17 8.15 2.76
N THR A 392 20.45 7.31 3.77
CA THR A 392 20.94 7.77 5.07
C THR A 392 22.46 7.95 5.00
N PRO A 393 23.02 9.15 5.26
CA PRO A 393 24.46 9.32 5.29
C PRO A 393 25.06 8.41 6.38
N ALA A 394 26.18 7.74 6.07
CA ALA A 394 26.89 6.95 7.05
C ALA A 394 27.20 7.84 8.28
N PRO A 395 27.02 7.34 9.52
CA PRO A 395 27.43 8.10 10.70
C PRO A 395 28.91 8.46 10.52
N ALA A 396 29.22 9.77 10.63
CA ALA A 396 30.59 10.26 10.58
C ALA A 396 31.41 9.43 11.57
N SER A 397 32.37 8.69 11.10
CA SER A 397 33.28 7.93 11.93
C SER A 397 33.87 8.90 12.97
N ALA A 398 33.46 8.75 14.24
CA ALA A 398 34.04 9.49 15.35
C ALA A 398 35.54 9.17 15.32
N GLY A 399 36.32 10.15 14.87
CA GLY A 399 37.75 10.04 14.85
C GLY A 399 38.25 9.71 16.25
N ARG A 400 38.82 8.54 16.42
CA ARG A 400 39.64 8.23 17.58
C ARG A 400 40.85 9.16 17.50
N ARG A 401 40.90 10.10 18.43
CA ARG A 401 42.15 10.72 18.86
C ARG A 401 42.81 9.85 19.93
#